data_5ee56800c3ba89a809a0d2fe06db3a75
#
_entry.id   5ee56800c3ba89a809a0d2fe06db3a75
#
_cell.length_a   1.000
_cell.length_b   1.000
_cell.length_c   1.000
_cell.angle_alpha   90.00
_cell.angle_beta   90.00
_cell.angle_gamma   90.00
#
_symmetry.space_group_name_H-M   'P 1'
#
loop_
_entity.id
_entity.type
_entity.pdbx_description
1 polymer ?
#
loop_
_entity_poly.entity_id
_entity_poly.type
_entity_poly.pdbx_seq_one_letter_code
_entity_poly.pdbx_strand_id
1 'polypeptide(L)'
;MAEPDQRLYFLLQRAAHQLRTTVDRRCLAVAGVTTAQLGALFAVQDQPGLTQQELARILGLRESAVTALVGRLTAAGLLLKQAHPREHRAVVLELTEDGAAALRAGQPEIDRLNAELRTLLGDDGFVRTAGALHRLAHWET
;
A
#
# COMPACT_ATOMS: atom_id res chain seq x y z
N MET A 1 -8.92 19.92 -30.58
CA MET A 1 -8.45 19.07 -29.47
C MET A 1 -9.45 17.94 -29.25
N ALA A 2 -9.00 16.72 -29.25
CA ALA A 2 -9.89 15.60 -28.97
C ALA A 2 -10.37 15.67 -27.50
N GLU A 3 -11.62 15.33 -27.28
CA GLU A 3 -12.13 15.23 -25.91
C GLU A 3 -11.36 14.15 -25.15
N PRO A 4 -11.06 14.37 -23.85
CA PRO A 4 -10.39 13.35 -23.07
C PRO A 4 -11.28 12.10 -22.95
N ASP A 5 -10.64 10.94 -22.94
CA ASP A 5 -11.31 9.67 -22.73
C ASP A 5 -12.03 9.69 -21.37
N GLN A 6 -13.34 9.42 -21.39
CA GLN A 6 -14.18 9.45 -20.20
C GLN A 6 -14.53 8.04 -19.70
N ARG A 7 -13.93 7.00 -20.24
CA ARG A 7 -14.11 5.62 -19.76
C ARG A 7 -13.35 5.44 -18.46
N LEU A 8 -13.94 5.91 -17.39
CA LEU A 8 -13.31 6.08 -16.09
C LEU A 8 -12.65 4.80 -15.54
N TYR A 9 -13.31 3.66 -15.70
CA TYR A 9 -12.76 2.38 -15.24
C TYR A 9 -11.40 2.08 -15.88
N PHE A 10 -11.30 2.22 -17.18
CA PHE A 10 -10.06 1.96 -17.91
C PHE A 10 -8.98 3.00 -17.61
N LEU A 11 -9.37 4.25 -17.42
CA LEU A 11 -8.44 5.31 -17.02
C LEU A 11 -7.84 5.03 -15.65
N LEU A 12 -8.67 4.61 -14.69
CA LEU A 12 -8.22 4.25 -13.34
C LEU A 12 -7.28 3.06 -13.37
N GLN A 13 -7.62 2.01 -14.15
CA GLN A 13 -6.77 0.84 -14.30
C GLN A 13 -5.39 1.21 -14.89
N ARG A 14 -5.39 2.00 -15.94
CA ARG A 14 -4.15 2.45 -16.60
C ARG A 14 -3.31 3.32 -15.66
N ALA A 15 -3.94 4.28 -15.00
CA ALA A 15 -3.25 5.18 -14.08
C ALA A 15 -2.65 4.39 -12.91
N ALA A 16 -3.43 3.49 -12.30
CA ALA A 16 -2.96 2.66 -11.19
C ALA A 16 -1.77 1.78 -11.61
N HIS A 17 -1.85 1.16 -12.79
CA HIS A 17 -0.76 0.34 -13.31
C HIS A 17 0.51 1.16 -13.54
N GLN A 18 0.37 2.31 -14.20
CA GLN A 18 1.50 3.19 -14.50
C GLN A 18 2.19 3.69 -13.23
N LEU A 19 1.40 4.13 -12.26
CA LEU A 19 1.91 4.61 -10.99
C LEU A 19 2.60 3.50 -10.19
N ARG A 20 1.98 2.33 -10.13
CA ARG A 20 2.55 1.17 -9.43
C ARG A 20 3.89 0.78 -10.03
N THR A 21 3.97 0.67 -11.34
CA THR A 21 5.22 0.30 -12.03
C THR A 21 6.34 1.28 -11.73
N THR A 22 6.04 2.58 -11.78
CA THR A 22 7.02 3.63 -11.53
C THR A 22 7.49 3.62 -10.08
N VAL A 23 6.56 3.55 -9.14
CA VAL A 23 6.89 3.65 -7.71
C VAL A 23 7.52 2.37 -7.19
N ASP A 24 7.07 1.21 -7.66
CA ASP A 24 7.69 -0.07 -7.29
C ASP A 24 9.17 -0.08 -7.67
N ARG A 25 9.52 0.43 -8.84
CA ARG A 25 10.90 0.52 -9.28
C ARG A 25 11.72 1.38 -8.31
N ARG A 26 11.19 2.54 -7.92
CA ARG A 26 11.86 3.45 -6.98
C ARG A 26 12.01 2.82 -5.59
N CYS A 27 10.95 2.23 -5.08
CA CYS A 27 10.97 1.61 -3.74
C CYS A 27 11.89 0.40 -3.69
N LEU A 28 11.90 -0.44 -4.73
CA LEU A 28 12.82 -1.56 -4.81
C LEU A 28 14.27 -1.10 -4.82
N ALA A 29 14.57 0.00 -5.49
CA ALA A 29 15.95 0.52 -5.57
C ALA A 29 16.48 1.02 -4.22
N VAL A 30 15.63 1.66 -3.39
CA VAL A 30 16.08 2.29 -2.13
C VAL A 30 15.75 1.49 -0.88
N ALA A 31 14.72 0.66 -0.92
CA ALA A 31 14.23 -0.07 0.26
C ALA A 31 14.15 -1.59 0.05
N GLY A 32 14.32 -2.07 -1.16
CA GLY A 32 14.24 -3.50 -1.47
C GLY A 32 12.82 -4.07 -1.38
N VAL A 33 11.79 -3.22 -1.37
CA VAL A 33 10.39 -3.64 -1.24
C VAL A 33 9.52 -2.93 -2.25
N THR A 34 8.40 -3.56 -2.59
CA THR A 34 7.36 -2.98 -3.45
C THR A 34 6.44 -2.07 -2.65
N THR A 35 5.60 -1.30 -3.35
CA THR A 35 4.58 -0.47 -2.70
C THR A 35 3.56 -1.29 -1.92
N ALA A 36 3.19 -2.48 -2.43
CA ALA A 36 2.29 -3.39 -1.71
C ALA A 36 2.92 -3.85 -0.39
N GLN A 37 4.21 -4.18 -0.42
CA GLN A 37 4.96 -4.57 0.77
C GLN A 37 5.07 -3.40 1.75
N LEU A 38 5.38 -2.19 1.26
CA LEU A 38 5.41 -0.99 2.10
C LEU A 38 4.05 -0.73 2.75
N GLY A 39 2.95 -0.89 2.01
CA GLY A 39 1.60 -0.73 2.55
C GLY A 39 1.33 -1.67 3.70
N ALA A 40 1.75 -2.93 3.58
CA ALA A 40 1.61 -3.93 4.64
C ALA A 40 2.45 -3.55 5.86
N LEU A 41 3.71 -3.17 5.66
CA LEU A 41 4.59 -2.75 6.75
C LEU A 41 4.04 -1.51 7.46
N PHE A 42 3.51 -0.57 6.70
CA PHE A 42 2.91 0.64 7.24
C PHE A 42 1.71 0.33 8.13
N ALA A 43 0.83 -0.56 7.67
CA ALA A 43 -0.36 -0.96 8.43
C ALA A 43 0.03 -1.63 9.75
N VAL A 44 1.05 -2.48 9.73
CA VAL A 44 1.53 -3.15 10.94
C VAL A 44 2.20 -2.17 11.90
N GLN A 45 2.93 -1.19 11.38
CA GLN A 45 3.52 -0.12 12.20
C GLN A 45 2.43 0.72 12.88
N ASP A 46 1.38 1.04 12.13
CA ASP A 46 0.28 1.89 12.58
C ASP A 46 -0.60 1.20 13.63
N GLN A 47 -0.77 -0.11 13.51
CA GLN A 47 -1.59 -0.91 14.41
C GLN A 47 -0.81 -2.13 14.88
N PRO A 48 0.01 -2.01 15.94
CA PRO A 48 0.74 -3.14 16.50
C PRO A 48 -0.22 -4.24 16.96
N GLY A 49 0.12 -5.48 16.65
CA GLY A 49 -0.75 -6.62 16.98
C GLY A 49 -1.83 -6.89 15.95
N LEU A 50 -1.72 -6.29 14.77
CA LEU A 50 -2.65 -6.49 13.66
C LEU A 50 -2.67 -7.97 13.25
N THR A 51 -3.87 -8.53 13.05
CA THR A 51 -4.00 -9.88 12.49
C THR A 51 -3.89 -9.85 10.98
N GLN A 52 -3.57 -10.99 10.39
CA GLN A 52 -3.51 -11.13 8.94
C GLN A 52 -4.86 -10.83 8.28
N GLN A 53 -5.95 -11.23 8.90
CA GLN A 53 -7.31 -10.97 8.44
C GLN A 53 -7.63 -9.47 8.46
N GLU A 54 -7.22 -8.76 9.51
CA GLU A 54 -7.39 -7.31 9.60
C GLU A 54 -6.55 -6.59 8.55
N LEU A 55 -5.33 -7.08 8.29
CA LEU A 55 -4.46 -6.54 7.24
C LEU A 55 -5.12 -6.69 5.87
N ALA A 56 -5.74 -7.83 5.58
CA ALA A 56 -6.47 -8.04 4.32
C ALA A 56 -7.55 -6.99 4.13
N ARG A 57 -8.29 -6.70 5.19
CA ARG A 57 -9.37 -5.70 5.17
C ARG A 57 -8.83 -4.29 4.92
N ILE A 58 -7.75 -3.92 5.62
CA ILE A 58 -7.11 -2.60 5.47
C ILE A 58 -6.59 -2.40 4.05
N LEU A 59 -5.94 -3.42 3.49
CA LEU A 59 -5.36 -3.34 2.15
C LEU A 59 -6.37 -3.55 1.03
N GLY A 60 -7.59 -4.00 1.36
CA GLY A 60 -8.60 -4.33 0.36
C GLY A 60 -8.22 -5.53 -0.50
N LEU A 61 -7.48 -6.48 0.07
CA LEU A 61 -7.00 -7.66 -0.63
C LEU A 61 -7.70 -8.92 -0.13
N ARG A 62 -7.68 -9.95 -0.97
CA ARG A 62 -8.14 -11.28 -0.56
C ARG A 62 -7.16 -11.90 0.44
N GLU A 63 -7.66 -12.75 1.31
CA GLU A 63 -6.81 -13.43 2.30
C GLU A 63 -5.65 -14.21 1.67
N SER A 64 -5.89 -14.86 0.52
CA SER A 64 -4.83 -15.57 -0.19
C SER A 64 -3.69 -14.65 -0.64
N ALA A 65 -4.03 -13.46 -1.13
CA ALA A 65 -3.04 -12.46 -1.54
C ALA A 65 -2.24 -11.94 -0.34
N VAL A 66 -2.91 -11.72 0.79
CA VAL A 66 -2.25 -11.27 2.02
C VAL A 66 -1.36 -12.37 2.59
N THR A 67 -1.81 -13.62 2.55
CA THR A 67 -0.99 -14.76 2.99
C THR A 67 0.33 -14.82 2.21
N ALA A 68 0.26 -14.65 0.88
CA ALA A 68 1.47 -14.62 0.03
C ALA A 68 2.35 -13.41 0.36
N LEU A 69 1.75 -12.23 0.55
CA LEU A 69 2.45 -11.00 0.87
C LEU A 69 3.17 -11.11 2.23
N VAL A 70 2.46 -11.56 3.25
CA VAL A 70 3.01 -11.77 4.59
C VAL A 70 4.11 -12.83 4.57
N GLY A 71 3.91 -13.90 3.80
CA GLY A 71 4.92 -14.94 3.64
C GLY A 71 6.23 -14.40 3.08
N ARG A 72 6.17 -13.54 2.06
CA ARG A 72 7.35 -12.89 1.50
C ARG A 72 8.02 -11.95 2.49
N LEU A 73 7.24 -11.18 3.23
CA LEU A 73 7.75 -10.23 4.22
C LEU A 73 8.40 -10.94 5.41
N THR A 74 7.82 -12.04 5.88
CA THR A 74 8.41 -12.84 6.95
C THR A 74 9.67 -13.55 6.49
N ALA A 75 9.68 -14.08 5.26
CA ALA A 75 10.87 -14.69 4.68
C ALA A 75 12.01 -13.70 4.52
N ALA A 76 11.70 -12.44 4.22
CA ALA A 76 12.68 -11.36 4.10
C ALA A 76 13.10 -10.78 5.46
N GLY A 77 12.52 -11.22 6.56
CA GLY A 77 12.85 -10.74 7.89
C GLY A 77 12.28 -9.35 8.24
N LEU A 78 11.25 -8.91 7.51
CA LEU A 78 10.66 -7.59 7.71
C LEU A 78 9.44 -7.61 8.64
N LEU A 79 8.79 -8.77 8.74
CA LEU A 79 7.69 -9.02 9.67
C LEU A 79 7.96 -10.30 10.46
N LEU A 80 7.37 -10.38 11.63
CA LEU A 80 7.28 -11.60 12.45
C LEU A 80 5.82 -11.95 12.66
N LYS A 81 5.54 -13.25 12.68
CA LYS A 81 4.26 -13.80 13.09
C LYS A 81 4.36 -14.24 14.53
N GLN A 82 3.39 -13.84 15.36
CA GLN A 82 3.31 -14.26 16.75
C GLN A 82 1.92 -14.79 17.06
N ALA A 83 1.83 -15.66 18.06
CA ALA A 83 0.54 -16.15 18.53
C ALA A 83 -0.26 -14.99 19.14
N HIS A 84 -1.57 -14.94 18.85
CA HIS A 84 -2.45 -13.97 19.46
C HIS A 84 -2.52 -14.25 20.98
N PRO A 85 -2.41 -13.19 21.83
CA PRO A 85 -2.39 -13.39 23.28
C PRO A 85 -3.71 -13.92 23.85
N ARG A 86 -4.82 -13.76 23.14
CA ARG A 86 -6.16 -14.12 23.63
C ARG A 86 -6.93 -15.10 22.74
N GLU A 87 -6.69 -15.07 21.44
CA GLU A 87 -7.43 -15.90 20.48
C GLU A 87 -6.60 -17.10 20.06
N HIS A 88 -7.12 -18.27 20.37
CA HIS A 88 -6.51 -19.54 19.97
C HIS A 88 -6.51 -19.63 18.44
N ARG A 89 -5.38 -19.96 17.84
CA ARG A 89 -5.13 -20.09 16.40
C ARG A 89 -5.03 -18.78 15.62
N ALA A 90 -5.27 -17.64 16.24
CA ALA A 90 -5.03 -16.36 15.57
C ALA A 90 -3.55 -16.01 15.63
N VAL A 91 -3.07 -15.34 14.57
CA VAL A 91 -1.69 -14.90 14.44
C VAL A 91 -1.69 -13.39 14.31
N VAL A 92 -0.86 -12.74 15.09
CA VAL A 92 -0.61 -11.30 14.98
C VAL A 92 0.71 -11.04 14.29
N LEU A 93 0.81 -9.87 13.68
CA LEU A 93 1.97 -9.43 12.92
C LEU A 93 2.74 -8.38 13.72
N GLU A 94 4.06 -8.50 13.69
CA GLU A 94 4.94 -7.51 14.28
C GLU A 94 5.95 -7.03 13.26
N LEU A 95 6.23 -5.74 13.33
CA LEU A 95 7.26 -5.11 12.50
C LEU A 95 8.63 -5.39 13.14
N THR A 96 9.57 -5.87 12.33
CA THR A 96 10.96 -6.04 12.77
C THR A 96 11.70 -4.71 12.66
N GLU A 97 12.91 -4.65 13.22
CA GLU A 97 13.79 -3.51 13.01
C GLU A 97 14.13 -3.29 11.53
N ASP A 98 14.36 -4.38 10.80
CA ASP A 98 14.60 -4.33 9.36
C ASP A 98 13.36 -3.84 8.60
N GLY A 99 12.16 -4.23 9.05
CA GLY A 99 10.91 -3.73 8.50
C GLY A 99 10.74 -2.23 8.72
N ALA A 100 11.06 -1.75 9.91
CA ALA A 100 11.05 -0.31 10.21
C ALA A 100 12.08 0.44 9.35
N ALA A 101 13.25 -0.14 9.14
CA ALA A 101 14.28 0.47 8.29
C ALA A 101 13.81 0.55 6.83
N ALA A 102 13.14 -0.49 6.32
CA ALA A 102 12.58 -0.49 4.98
C ALA A 102 11.53 0.59 4.81
N LEU A 103 10.67 0.81 5.82
CA LEU A 103 9.70 1.91 5.82
C LEU A 103 10.38 3.27 5.76
N ARG A 104 11.39 3.49 6.59
CA ARG A 104 12.14 4.76 6.58
C ARG A 104 12.80 5.03 5.24
N ALA A 105 13.28 4.00 4.56
CA ALA A 105 13.91 4.12 3.26
C ALA A 105 12.90 4.35 2.14
N GLY A 106 11.72 3.70 2.21
CA GLY A 106 10.71 3.77 1.16
C GLY A 106 9.77 4.96 1.25
N GLN A 107 9.48 5.44 2.46
CA GLN A 107 8.53 6.54 2.67
C GLN A 107 8.85 7.80 1.86
N PRO A 108 10.11 8.25 1.77
CA PRO A 108 10.43 9.42 0.96
C PRO A 108 10.06 9.28 -0.51
N GLU A 109 10.08 8.07 -1.06
CA GLU A 109 9.70 7.85 -2.45
C GLU A 109 8.19 8.02 -2.66
N ILE A 110 7.38 7.60 -1.70
CA ILE A 110 5.93 7.82 -1.72
C ILE A 110 5.64 9.33 -1.61
N ASP A 111 6.31 10.02 -0.72
CA ASP A 111 6.16 11.46 -0.53
C ASP A 111 6.56 12.23 -1.79
N ARG A 112 7.64 11.81 -2.43
CA ARG A 112 8.10 12.39 -3.70
C ARG A 112 7.07 12.20 -4.79
N LEU A 113 6.49 11.00 -4.89
CA LEU A 113 5.43 10.74 -5.85
C LEU A 113 4.23 11.66 -5.64
N ASN A 114 3.78 11.80 -4.39
CA ASN A 114 2.68 12.70 -4.06
C ASN A 114 2.99 14.14 -4.48
N ALA A 115 4.21 14.61 -4.27
CA ALA A 115 4.63 15.94 -4.70
C ALA A 115 4.62 16.07 -6.24
N GLU A 116 5.09 15.05 -6.93
CA GLU A 116 5.06 15.02 -8.41
C GLU A 116 3.63 15.04 -8.94
N LEU A 117 2.73 14.27 -8.32
CA LEU A 117 1.31 14.26 -8.70
C LEU A 117 0.64 15.60 -8.44
N ARG A 118 0.97 16.25 -7.33
CA ARG A 118 0.45 17.59 -7.03
C ARG A 118 0.91 18.61 -8.07
N THR A 119 2.17 18.53 -8.49
CA THR A 119 2.69 19.39 -9.56
C THR A 119 1.99 19.13 -10.89
N LEU A 120 1.80 17.86 -11.23
CA LEU A 120 1.16 17.45 -12.48
C LEU A 120 -0.30 17.90 -12.56
N LEU A 121 -1.05 17.72 -11.48
CA LEU A 121 -2.50 17.97 -11.43
C LEU A 121 -2.85 19.40 -11.00
N GLY A 122 -1.91 20.11 -10.39
CA GLY A 122 -2.19 21.36 -9.70
C GLY A 122 -2.84 21.07 -8.33
N ASP A 123 -2.80 22.06 -7.41
CA ASP A 123 -3.32 21.86 -6.06
C ASP A 123 -4.81 21.51 -6.05
N ASP A 124 -5.63 22.24 -6.80
CA ASP A 124 -7.07 21.97 -6.91
C ASP A 124 -7.34 20.60 -7.55
N GLY A 125 -6.64 20.28 -8.63
CA GLY A 125 -6.78 18.99 -9.31
C GLY A 125 -6.38 17.83 -8.42
N PHE A 126 -5.31 17.98 -7.67
CA PHE A 126 -4.85 16.96 -6.72
C PHE A 126 -5.90 16.70 -5.63
N VAL A 127 -6.41 17.76 -5.00
CA VAL A 127 -7.41 17.64 -3.94
C VAL A 127 -8.71 17.02 -4.46
N ARG A 128 -9.17 17.45 -5.64
CA ARG A 128 -10.38 16.89 -6.25
C ARG A 128 -10.21 15.43 -6.62
N THR A 129 -9.06 15.07 -7.19
CA THR A 129 -8.76 13.68 -7.54
C THR A 129 -8.69 12.80 -6.31
N ALA A 130 -8.01 13.25 -5.26
CA ALA A 130 -7.92 12.51 -4.00
C ALA A 130 -9.33 12.30 -3.39
N GLY A 131 -10.17 13.34 -3.40
CA GLY A 131 -11.54 13.25 -2.91
C GLY A 131 -12.39 12.26 -3.72
N ALA A 132 -12.27 12.29 -5.04
CA ALA A 132 -12.99 11.37 -5.92
C ALA A 132 -12.55 9.92 -5.68
N LEU A 133 -11.26 9.67 -5.59
CA LEU A 133 -10.72 8.34 -5.33
C LEU A 133 -11.11 7.82 -3.95
N HIS A 134 -11.13 8.69 -2.95
CA HIS A 134 -11.59 8.33 -1.60
C HIS A 134 -13.05 7.87 -1.64
N ARG A 135 -13.91 8.59 -2.34
CA ARG A 135 -15.33 8.21 -2.51
C ARG A 135 -15.49 6.88 -3.23
N LEU A 136 -14.70 6.64 -4.28
CA LEU A 136 -14.72 5.37 -5.02
C LEU A 136 -14.23 4.21 -4.15
N ALA A 137 -13.18 4.43 -3.36
CA ALA A 137 -12.60 3.40 -2.50
C ALA A 137 -13.58 2.95 -1.39
N HIS A 138 -14.50 3.82 -1.01
CA HIS A 138 -15.50 3.55 0.02
C HIS A 138 -16.91 3.38 -0.55
N TRP A 139 -17.02 3.17 -1.86
CA TRP A 139 -18.31 2.96 -2.51
C TRP A 139 -18.81 1.54 -2.26
N GLU A 140 -19.93 1.44 -1.59
CA GLU A 140 -20.61 0.18 -1.36
C GLU A 140 -21.69 0.01 -2.45
N THR A 141 -21.64 -1.11 -3.16
CA THR A 141 -22.57 -1.46 -4.24
C THR A 141 -23.72 -2.30 -3.72
#